data_54f7b3b91c099e21ffe7a0d0ea27381b
#
_entry.id   54f7b3b91c099e21ffe7a0d0ea27381b
#
_cell.length_a   1.000
_cell.length_b   1.000
_cell.length_c   1.000
_cell.angle_alpha   90.00
_cell.angle_beta   90.00
_cell.angle_gamma   90.00
#
_symmetry.space_group_name_H-M   'P 1'
#
loop_
_entity.id
_entity.type
_entity.pdbx_description
1 polymer ?
#
loop_
_entity_poly.entity_id
_entity_poly.type
_entity_poly.pdbx_seq_one_letter_code
_entity_poly.pdbx_strand_id
1 'polypeptide(L)'
;SAGNDAQGLVLAAHKNGIKAVICLPDGAPISKVEATRSYGAEICLVEGVYDDAYQKAQQLRDEKGYTFIHPFDDPDVIAGQGTIALELAEQVPDMDAVIVPIGGGGLISGIAYTLKNLNPNVKIYGVQASGAPSMLNSIHDAHIETLDSVFTIADGIAVKQPGSITYEICSKYVDEIVTVTDDEISAAILALMEQHKLVTEGAGAVAVAAAMFGKMDLTGKKTVCLLSGGNIDVTILSRVITRGLLMSGRSCQLNIELVDKPGQLMKVSRIIAEQGGNVTAVHHEHSNEGSDVNGCY
;
A
#
# COMPACT_ATOMS: atom_id res chain seq x y z
N SER A 1 -10.02 10.84 6.24
CA SER A 1 -8.83 10.24 5.60
C SER A 1 -7.55 10.74 6.28
N ALA A 2 -6.66 9.82 6.65
CA ALA A 2 -5.36 10.16 7.28
C ALA A 2 -4.18 10.05 6.27
N GLY A 3 -4.46 9.74 5.03
CA GLY A 3 -3.46 9.44 4.00
C GLY A 3 -3.28 10.55 2.97
N ASN A 4 -2.89 10.12 1.78
CA ASN A 4 -2.58 10.98 0.63
C ASN A 4 -3.75 11.87 0.20
N ASP A 5 -4.98 11.34 0.26
CA ASP A 5 -6.19 12.07 -0.08
C ASP A 5 -6.36 13.33 0.80
N ALA A 6 -6.25 13.19 2.13
CA ALA A 6 -6.37 14.34 3.04
C ALA A 6 -5.31 15.42 2.73
N GLN A 7 -4.06 15.03 2.52
CA GLN A 7 -2.98 15.96 2.22
C GLN A 7 -3.17 16.65 0.86
N GLY A 8 -3.58 15.90 -0.16
CA GLY A 8 -3.87 16.43 -1.50
C GLY A 8 -5.03 17.43 -1.48
N LEU A 9 -6.13 17.06 -0.80
CA LEU A 9 -7.30 17.92 -0.64
C LEU A 9 -6.93 19.23 0.07
N VAL A 10 -6.21 19.15 1.19
CA VAL A 10 -5.80 20.34 1.95
C VAL A 10 -4.89 21.24 1.15
N LEU A 11 -3.90 20.67 0.45
CA LEU A 11 -3.00 21.45 -0.41
C LEU A 11 -3.77 22.17 -1.53
N ALA A 12 -4.70 21.49 -2.18
CA ALA A 12 -5.54 22.09 -3.20
C ALA A 12 -6.44 23.19 -2.64
N ALA A 13 -7.09 22.95 -1.50
CA ALA A 13 -7.92 23.94 -0.81
C ALA A 13 -7.10 25.16 -0.42
N HIS A 14 -5.93 24.98 0.20
CA HIS A 14 -5.05 26.07 0.60
C HIS A 14 -4.62 26.94 -0.59
N LYS A 15 -4.21 26.34 -1.70
CA LYS A 15 -3.83 27.06 -2.93
C LYS A 15 -4.97 27.91 -3.50
N ASN A 16 -6.21 27.51 -3.27
CA ASN A 16 -7.40 28.22 -3.74
C ASN A 16 -8.06 29.11 -2.67
N GLY A 17 -7.43 29.30 -1.50
CA GLY A 17 -7.98 30.11 -0.41
C GLY A 17 -9.24 29.50 0.23
N ILE A 18 -9.44 28.18 0.11
CA ILE A 18 -10.56 27.43 0.64
C ILE A 18 -10.17 26.83 1.99
N LYS A 19 -11.04 26.96 2.98
CA LYS A 19 -10.84 26.32 4.29
C LYS A 19 -11.13 24.82 4.19
N ALA A 20 -10.20 23.99 4.67
CA ALA A 20 -10.37 22.54 4.73
C ALA A 20 -10.41 22.03 6.17
N VAL A 21 -11.33 21.12 6.46
CA VAL A 21 -11.46 20.41 7.75
C VAL A 21 -11.28 18.93 7.50
N ILE A 22 -10.34 18.31 8.20
CA ILE A 22 -10.05 16.88 8.08
C ILE A 22 -10.42 16.16 9.37
N CYS A 23 -11.36 15.23 9.30
CA CYS A 23 -11.72 14.37 10.40
C CYS A 23 -10.81 13.13 10.40
N LEU A 24 -10.17 12.86 11.53
CA LEU A 24 -9.21 11.77 11.72
C LEU A 24 -9.54 11.01 13.00
N PRO A 25 -9.35 9.68 13.04
CA PRO A 25 -9.35 8.96 14.31
C PRO A 25 -8.27 9.50 15.24
N ASP A 26 -8.52 9.50 16.53
CA ASP A 26 -7.57 9.95 17.55
C ASP A 26 -6.32 9.05 17.64
N GLY A 27 -6.44 7.78 17.26
CA GLY A 27 -5.33 6.84 17.08
C GLY A 27 -4.52 6.99 15.79
N ALA A 28 -4.77 8.02 14.96
CA ALA A 28 -4.00 8.22 13.74
C ALA A 28 -2.53 8.56 14.04
N PRO A 29 -1.55 8.08 13.23
CA PRO A 29 -0.14 8.38 13.43
C PRO A 29 0.13 9.89 13.49
N ILE A 30 0.86 10.33 14.51
CA ILE A 30 1.15 11.75 14.76
C ILE A 30 1.80 12.41 13.54
N SER A 31 2.71 11.70 12.85
CA SER A 31 3.37 12.17 11.63
C SER A 31 2.37 12.54 10.53
N LYS A 32 1.32 11.73 10.33
CA LYS A 32 0.26 11.98 9.33
C LYS A 32 -0.64 13.15 9.73
N VAL A 33 -0.97 13.28 11.02
CA VAL A 33 -1.75 14.40 11.56
C VAL A 33 -1.00 15.72 11.38
N GLU A 34 0.29 15.76 11.76
CA GLU A 34 1.12 16.96 11.63
C GLU A 34 1.40 17.33 10.18
N ALA A 35 1.62 16.35 9.30
CA ALA A 35 1.75 16.62 7.87
C ALA A 35 0.49 17.28 7.30
N THR A 36 -0.69 16.75 7.63
CA THR A 36 -1.97 17.34 7.20
C THR A 36 -2.17 18.75 7.75
N ARG A 37 -1.82 18.97 9.04
CA ARG A 37 -1.89 20.30 9.68
C ARG A 37 -0.94 21.30 9.03
N SER A 38 0.25 20.88 8.64
CA SER A 38 1.27 21.75 8.03
C SER A 38 0.82 22.36 6.70
N TYR A 39 -0.09 21.71 5.99
CA TYR A 39 -0.73 22.24 4.78
C TYR A 39 -1.86 23.23 5.04
N GLY A 40 -2.21 23.50 6.31
CA GLY A 40 -3.20 24.51 6.69
C GLY A 40 -4.59 23.95 6.98
N ALA A 41 -4.75 22.66 7.21
CA ALA A 41 -6.03 22.07 7.60
C ALA A 41 -6.42 22.40 9.04
N GLU A 42 -7.72 22.56 9.27
CA GLU A 42 -8.32 22.37 10.59
C GLU A 42 -8.47 20.86 10.85
N ILE A 43 -7.87 20.37 11.93
CA ILE A 43 -7.92 18.95 12.29
C ILE A 43 -9.03 18.71 13.31
N CYS A 44 -9.93 17.81 12.99
CA CYS A 44 -10.97 17.30 13.88
C CYS A 44 -10.61 15.85 14.28
N LEU A 45 -10.02 15.67 15.46
CA LEU A 45 -9.77 14.32 16.00
C LEU A 45 -11.07 13.73 16.56
N VAL A 46 -11.33 12.49 16.27
CA VAL A 46 -12.55 11.76 16.64
C VAL A 46 -12.14 10.48 17.37
N GLU A 47 -12.70 10.26 18.55
CA GLU A 47 -12.49 9.01 19.29
C GLU A 47 -13.07 7.82 18.50
N GLY A 48 -12.26 6.78 18.32
CA GLY A 48 -12.67 5.57 17.62
C GLY A 48 -11.85 5.28 16.35
N VAL A 49 -12.51 4.73 15.33
CA VAL A 49 -11.89 4.24 14.09
C VAL A 49 -12.27 5.11 12.88
N TYR A 50 -11.89 4.67 11.69
CA TYR A 50 -12.16 5.38 10.44
C TYR A 50 -13.66 5.70 10.25
N ASP A 51 -14.55 4.76 10.60
CA ASP A 51 -15.99 4.92 10.39
C ASP A 51 -16.58 6.03 11.29
N ASP A 52 -16.04 6.21 12.51
CA ASP A 52 -16.46 7.30 13.42
C ASP A 52 -16.02 8.66 12.86
N ALA A 53 -14.80 8.74 12.34
CA ALA A 53 -14.30 9.96 11.68
C ALA A 53 -15.10 10.28 10.41
N TYR A 54 -15.52 9.25 9.64
CA TYR A 54 -16.39 9.40 8.48
C TYR A 54 -17.77 9.96 8.88
N GLN A 55 -18.41 9.39 9.89
CA GLN A 55 -19.70 9.87 10.41
C GLN A 55 -19.58 11.32 10.90
N LYS A 56 -18.49 11.68 11.58
CA LYS A 56 -18.25 13.06 12.02
C LYS A 56 -18.13 14.02 10.83
N ALA A 57 -17.47 13.62 9.76
CA ALA A 57 -17.39 14.44 8.55
C ALA A 57 -18.77 14.66 7.92
N GLN A 58 -19.62 13.62 7.86
CA GLN A 58 -21.00 13.73 7.41
C GLN A 58 -21.83 14.66 8.30
N GLN A 59 -21.68 14.56 9.62
CA GLN A 59 -22.32 15.47 10.56
C GLN A 59 -21.93 16.93 10.31
N LEU A 60 -20.64 17.22 10.10
CA LEU A 60 -20.16 18.58 9.80
C LEU A 60 -20.71 19.10 8.47
N ARG A 61 -20.86 18.24 7.47
CA ARG A 61 -21.54 18.59 6.22
C ARG A 61 -22.96 19.06 6.49
N ASP A 62 -23.72 18.27 7.25
CA ASP A 62 -25.15 18.53 7.46
C ASP A 62 -25.40 19.74 8.40
N GLU A 63 -24.60 19.90 9.44
CA GLU A 63 -24.76 20.98 10.42
C GLU A 63 -24.17 22.32 9.95
N LYS A 64 -23.04 22.30 9.22
CA LYS A 64 -22.31 23.52 8.84
C LYS A 64 -22.37 23.84 7.35
N GLY A 65 -23.02 22.99 6.55
CA GLY A 65 -23.10 23.18 5.10
C GLY A 65 -21.75 23.00 4.38
N TYR A 66 -20.85 22.22 4.96
CA TYR A 66 -19.56 21.94 4.31
C TYR A 66 -19.73 21.03 3.10
N THR A 67 -18.94 21.22 2.07
CA THR A 67 -18.85 20.27 0.96
C THR A 67 -18.05 19.05 1.42
N PHE A 68 -18.67 17.89 1.40
CA PHE A 68 -18.00 16.63 1.68
C PHE A 68 -17.33 16.10 0.41
N ILE A 69 -16.04 15.81 0.48
CA ILE A 69 -15.29 15.19 -0.61
C ILE A 69 -15.03 13.72 -0.22
N HIS A 70 -15.60 12.80 -0.99
CA HIS A 70 -15.37 11.37 -0.77
C HIS A 70 -13.99 10.98 -1.31
N PRO A 71 -13.19 10.15 -0.58
CA PRO A 71 -11.81 9.86 -0.96
C PRO A 71 -11.65 9.08 -2.29
N PHE A 72 -12.70 8.43 -2.79
CA PHE A 72 -12.63 7.65 -4.03
C PHE A 72 -13.96 7.49 -4.78
N ASP A 73 -15.11 7.45 -4.10
CA ASP A 73 -16.42 7.18 -4.71
C ASP A 73 -17.17 8.49 -5.02
N ASP A 74 -16.54 9.30 -5.84
CA ASP A 74 -17.02 10.63 -6.24
C ASP A 74 -16.62 10.90 -7.69
N PRO A 75 -17.56 11.31 -8.58
CA PRO A 75 -17.28 11.54 -10.00
C PRO A 75 -16.17 12.57 -10.25
N ASP A 76 -16.12 13.64 -9.46
CA ASP A 76 -15.12 14.71 -9.61
C ASP A 76 -13.73 14.22 -9.17
N VAL A 77 -13.67 13.43 -8.09
CA VAL A 77 -12.43 12.78 -7.65
C VAL A 77 -11.94 11.78 -8.69
N ILE A 78 -12.83 10.93 -9.22
CA ILE A 78 -12.50 9.98 -10.29
C ILE A 78 -12.00 10.72 -11.55
N ALA A 79 -12.65 11.81 -11.95
CA ALA A 79 -12.22 12.63 -13.10
C ALA A 79 -10.83 13.24 -12.84
N GLY A 80 -10.56 13.72 -11.63
CA GLY A 80 -9.23 14.20 -11.23
C GLY A 80 -8.15 13.12 -11.37
N GLN A 81 -8.43 11.88 -10.97
CA GLN A 81 -7.50 10.75 -11.14
C GLN A 81 -7.31 10.40 -12.63
N GLY A 82 -8.33 10.62 -13.46
CA GLY A 82 -8.26 10.42 -14.92
C GLY A 82 -7.23 11.29 -15.61
N THR A 83 -6.81 12.41 -15.04
CA THR A 83 -5.76 13.28 -15.61
C THR A 83 -4.42 12.57 -15.74
N ILE A 84 -4.13 11.59 -14.86
CA ILE A 84 -2.93 10.74 -14.96
C ILE A 84 -2.92 10.00 -16.31
N ALA A 85 -4.07 9.51 -16.74
CA ALA A 85 -4.19 8.79 -18.00
C ALA A 85 -3.94 9.68 -19.23
N LEU A 86 -4.30 10.96 -19.18
CA LEU A 86 -3.99 11.92 -20.22
C LEU A 86 -2.47 12.10 -20.35
N GLU A 87 -1.79 12.29 -19.22
CA GLU A 87 -0.32 12.42 -19.20
C GLU A 87 0.39 11.13 -19.66
N LEU A 88 -0.11 9.95 -19.26
CA LEU A 88 0.43 8.67 -19.72
C LEU A 88 0.27 8.50 -21.25
N ALA A 89 -0.88 8.89 -21.81
CA ALA A 89 -1.11 8.81 -23.26
C ALA A 89 -0.16 9.72 -24.06
N GLU A 90 0.27 10.85 -23.50
CA GLU A 90 1.25 11.74 -24.10
C GLU A 90 2.70 11.21 -23.92
N GLN A 91 3.05 10.74 -22.71
CA GLN A 91 4.42 10.32 -22.37
C GLN A 91 4.77 8.94 -22.94
N VAL A 92 3.79 8.03 -23.03
CA VAL A 92 3.96 6.64 -23.49
C VAL A 92 2.86 6.28 -24.48
N PRO A 93 2.81 6.91 -25.67
CA PRO A 93 1.68 6.75 -26.61
C PRO A 93 1.52 5.33 -27.17
N ASP A 94 2.58 4.52 -27.13
CA ASP A 94 2.64 3.14 -27.58
C ASP A 94 2.60 2.12 -26.43
N MET A 95 2.00 2.47 -25.27
CA MET A 95 1.81 1.54 -24.18
C MET A 95 0.80 0.43 -24.55
N ASP A 96 1.13 -0.80 -24.21
CA ASP A 96 0.23 -1.96 -24.36
C ASP A 96 -0.59 -2.19 -23.10
N ALA A 97 -0.05 -1.86 -21.94
CA ALA A 97 -0.68 -2.11 -20.65
C ALA A 97 -0.33 -1.09 -19.59
N VAL A 98 -1.23 -0.91 -18.62
CA VAL A 98 -0.96 -0.17 -17.38
C VAL A 98 -1.39 -1.00 -16.17
N ILE A 99 -0.57 -0.97 -15.11
CA ILE A 99 -0.82 -1.66 -13.84
C ILE A 99 -1.07 -0.60 -12.78
N VAL A 100 -2.23 -0.67 -12.13
CA VAL A 100 -2.73 0.37 -11.23
C VAL A 100 -3.14 -0.22 -9.87
N PRO A 101 -2.76 0.39 -8.74
CA PRO A 101 -3.23 -0.01 -7.41
C PRO A 101 -4.74 0.17 -7.25
N ILE A 102 -5.39 -0.74 -6.52
CA ILE A 102 -6.81 -0.66 -6.16
C ILE A 102 -6.98 -0.72 -4.63
N GLY A 103 -7.47 0.37 -4.03
CA GLY A 103 -8.14 0.38 -2.74
C GLY A 103 -9.65 0.45 -2.95
N GLY A 104 -10.27 1.58 -2.69
CA GLY A 104 -11.69 1.83 -2.98
C GLY A 104 -12.04 2.00 -4.45
N GLY A 105 -11.06 2.07 -5.35
CA GLY A 105 -11.25 2.05 -6.79
C GLY A 105 -11.16 3.42 -7.49
N GLY A 106 -11.03 4.55 -6.78
CA GLY A 106 -11.06 5.89 -7.39
C GLY A 106 -9.94 6.12 -8.41
N LEU A 107 -8.72 5.77 -8.06
CA LEU A 107 -7.54 5.92 -8.93
C LEU A 107 -7.67 5.13 -10.23
N ILE A 108 -7.92 3.84 -10.12
CA ILE A 108 -8.03 2.97 -11.30
C ILE A 108 -9.26 3.29 -12.14
N SER A 109 -10.37 3.72 -11.52
CA SER A 109 -11.58 4.12 -12.24
C SER A 109 -11.32 5.30 -13.17
N GLY A 110 -10.65 6.34 -12.68
CA GLY A 110 -10.28 7.49 -13.49
C GLY A 110 -9.34 7.11 -14.64
N ILE A 111 -8.30 6.34 -14.35
CA ILE A 111 -7.31 5.91 -15.35
C ILE A 111 -7.96 4.98 -16.38
N ALA A 112 -8.69 3.96 -15.95
CA ALA A 112 -9.28 2.97 -16.85
C ALA A 112 -10.34 3.59 -17.77
N TYR A 113 -11.25 4.39 -17.21
CA TYR A 113 -12.24 5.11 -17.99
C TYR A 113 -11.57 5.97 -19.08
N THR A 114 -10.58 6.76 -18.70
CA THR A 114 -9.92 7.68 -19.62
C THR A 114 -9.12 6.93 -20.69
N LEU A 115 -8.24 5.99 -20.32
CA LEU A 115 -7.44 5.24 -21.29
C LEU A 115 -8.29 4.41 -22.24
N LYS A 116 -9.33 3.72 -21.77
CA LYS A 116 -10.20 2.91 -22.64
C LYS A 116 -10.99 3.75 -23.64
N ASN A 117 -11.29 5.01 -23.33
CA ASN A 117 -11.91 5.92 -24.28
C ASN A 117 -10.91 6.53 -25.27
N LEU A 118 -9.64 6.69 -24.90
CA LEU A 118 -8.57 7.17 -25.80
C LEU A 118 -8.01 6.04 -26.67
N ASN A 119 -7.74 4.89 -26.08
CA ASN A 119 -7.21 3.70 -26.76
C ASN A 119 -7.80 2.42 -26.13
N PRO A 120 -8.86 1.85 -26.73
CA PRO A 120 -9.53 0.66 -26.19
C PRO A 120 -8.64 -0.59 -26.12
N ASN A 121 -7.53 -0.62 -26.85
CA ASN A 121 -6.64 -1.78 -26.91
C ASN A 121 -5.69 -1.85 -25.70
N VAL A 122 -5.45 -0.75 -24.98
CA VAL A 122 -4.59 -0.75 -23.79
C VAL A 122 -5.22 -1.64 -22.72
N LYS A 123 -4.41 -2.58 -22.21
CA LYS A 123 -4.82 -3.46 -21.10
C LYS A 123 -4.69 -2.75 -19.76
N ILE A 124 -5.74 -2.84 -18.95
CA ILE A 124 -5.79 -2.24 -17.61
C ILE A 124 -5.75 -3.36 -16.57
N TYR A 125 -4.66 -3.46 -15.85
CA TYR A 125 -4.49 -4.41 -14.76
C TYR A 125 -4.65 -3.71 -13.41
N GLY A 126 -5.55 -4.22 -12.58
CA GLY A 126 -5.70 -3.77 -11.21
C GLY A 126 -4.92 -4.62 -10.23
N VAL A 127 -4.35 -4.02 -9.18
CA VAL A 127 -3.62 -4.77 -8.15
C VAL A 127 -4.14 -4.41 -6.78
N GLN A 128 -4.51 -5.43 -6.00
CA GLN A 128 -4.87 -5.31 -4.58
C GLN A 128 -3.85 -6.06 -3.71
N ALA A 129 -3.75 -5.66 -2.45
CA ALA A 129 -3.09 -6.48 -1.46
C ALA A 129 -3.94 -7.74 -1.17
N SER A 130 -3.31 -8.90 -1.04
CA SER A 130 -4.01 -10.17 -0.74
C SER A 130 -4.78 -10.13 0.58
N GLY A 131 -4.38 -9.27 1.52
CA GLY A 131 -5.09 -9.03 2.77
C GLY A 131 -6.23 -8.01 2.68
N ALA A 132 -6.55 -7.45 1.50
CA ALA A 132 -7.63 -6.50 1.28
C ALA A 132 -8.21 -6.59 -0.16
N PRO A 133 -8.70 -7.78 -0.62
CA PRO A 133 -9.13 -8.01 -2.00
C PRO A 133 -10.60 -7.61 -2.26
N SER A 134 -11.09 -6.51 -1.69
CA SER A 134 -12.51 -6.15 -1.70
C SER A 134 -13.09 -5.95 -3.11
N MET A 135 -12.37 -5.31 -4.01
CA MET A 135 -12.82 -5.09 -5.40
C MET A 135 -12.79 -6.39 -6.20
N LEU A 136 -11.73 -7.21 -6.04
CA LEU A 136 -11.61 -8.50 -6.71
C LEU A 136 -12.78 -9.42 -6.34
N ASN A 137 -13.06 -9.57 -5.05
CA ASN A 137 -14.18 -10.38 -4.57
C ASN A 137 -15.51 -9.84 -5.11
N SER A 138 -15.72 -8.53 -5.00
CA SER A 138 -16.96 -7.89 -5.49
C SER A 138 -17.22 -8.12 -6.97
N ILE A 139 -16.18 -8.06 -7.81
CA ILE A 139 -16.31 -8.33 -9.25
C ILE A 139 -16.54 -9.81 -9.52
N HIS A 140 -15.84 -10.70 -8.81
CA HIS A 140 -16.00 -12.15 -8.94
C HIS A 140 -17.43 -12.58 -8.59
N ASP A 141 -18.01 -12.03 -7.53
CA ASP A 141 -19.31 -12.41 -7.03
C ASP A 141 -20.46 -11.57 -7.64
N ALA A 142 -20.12 -10.65 -8.53
CA ALA A 142 -21.04 -9.78 -9.27
C ALA A 142 -21.92 -8.89 -8.35
N HIS A 143 -21.45 -8.57 -7.15
CA HIS A 143 -22.05 -7.62 -6.21
C HIS A 143 -21.01 -7.04 -5.28
N ILE A 144 -21.28 -5.85 -4.73
CA ILE A 144 -20.37 -5.21 -3.78
C ILE A 144 -20.33 -6.00 -2.48
N GLU A 145 -19.13 -6.47 -2.12
CA GLU A 145 -18.85 -7.16 -0.87
C GLU A 145 -18.12 -6.25 0.12
N THR A 146 -18.41 -6.48 1.42
CA THR A 146 -17.68 -5.86 2.52
C THR A 146 -16.86 -6.92 3.23
N LEU A 147 -15.55 -6.76 3.27
CA LEU A 147 -14.64 -7.65 4.00
C LEU A 147 -14.82 -7.49 5.51
N ASP A 148 -14.81 -8.57 6.25
CA ASP A 148 -14.87 -8.54 7.72
C ASP A 148 -13.67 -7.80 8.31
N SER A 149 -12.49 -8.05 7.75
CA SER A 149 -11.24 -7.43 8.17
C SER A 149 -10.32 -7.16 6.99
N VAL A 150 -9.39 -6.22 7.15
CA VAL A 150 -8.30 -5.95 6.21
C VAL A 150 -6.99 -5.92 6.98
N PHE A 151 -5.97 -6.55 6.41
CA PHE A 151 -4.64 -6.59 7.01
C PHE A 151 -3.56 -6.57 5.93
N THR A 152 -2.84 -5.45 5.81
CA THR A 152 -1.73 -5.29 4.86
C THR A 152 -0.84 -4.11 5.24
N ILE A 153 0.44 -4.16 4.85
CA ILE A 153 1.37 -3.01 4.94
C ILE A 153 1.03 -1.91 3.92
N ALA A 154 0.21 -2.21 2.93
CA ALA A 154 -0.26 -1.24 1.94
C ALA A 154 -1.52 -0.50 2.46
N ASP A 155 -1.36 0.29 3.52
CA ASP A 155 -2.44 0.99 4.23
C ASP A 155 -3.27 1.90 3.30
N GLY A 156 -2.66 2.51 2.29
CA GLY A 156 -3.36 3.36 1.31
C GLY A 156 -4.38 2.61 0.43
N ILE A 157 -4.32 1.28 0.38
CA ILE A 157 -5.29 0.43 -0.35
C ILE A 157 -6.00 -0.59 0.56
N ALA A 158 -5.87 -0.48 1.88
CA ALA A 158 -6.54 -1.34 2.86
C ALA A 158 -8.01 -0.93 3.03
N VAL A 159 -8.83 -1.19 2.02
CA VAL A 159 -10.23 -0.78 1.96
C VAL A 159 -11.15 -1.98 2.04
N LYS A 160 -12.09 -1.97 3.01
CA LYS A 160 -13.01 -3.07 3.26
C LYS A 160 -14.05 -3.25 2.16
N GLN A 161 -14.49 -2.16 1.54
CA GLN A 161 -15.56 -2.15 0.57
C GLN A 161 -15.26 -1.17 -0.56
N PRO A 162 -15.38 -1.56 -1.84
CA PRO A 162 -15.28 -0.64 -2.97
C PRO A 162 -16.44 0.36 -2.96
N GLY A 163 -16.25 1.48 -3.67
CA GLY A 163 -17.34 2.41 -3.92
C GLY A 163 -18.34 1.86 -4.92
N SER A 164 -19.55 2.39 -4.93
CA SER A 164 -20.60 2.00 -5.87
C SER A 164 -20.27 2.40 -7.31
N ILE A 165 -19.84 3.65 -7.52
CA ILE A 165 -19.45 4.18 -8.81
C ILE A 165 -18.16 3.51 -9.29
N THR A 166 -17.19 3.35 -8.39
CA THR A 166 -15.90 2.74 -8.74
C THR A 166 -16.04 1.25 -9.07
N TYR A 167 -16.94 0.52 -8.41
CA TYR A 167 -17.26 -0.87 -8.74
C TYR A 167 -17.82 -0.99 -10.18
N GLU A 168 -18.79 -0.15 -10.55
CA GLU A 168 -19.36 -0.16 -11.89
C GLU A 168 -18.31 0.13 -12.98
N ILE A 169 -17.43 1.12 -12.73
CA ILE A 169 -16.38 1.49 -13.67
C ILE A 169 -15.33 0.37 -13.76
N CYS A 170 -14.88 -0.18 -12.65
CA CYS A 170 -13.90 -1.28 -12.63
C CYS A 170 -14.45 -2.52 -13.34
N SER A 171 -15.69 -2.92 -13.07
CA SER A 171 -16.34 -4.06 -13.73
C SER A 171 -16.40 -3.92 -15.25
N LYS A 172 -16.46 -2.67 -15.75
CA LYS A 172 -16.60 -2.40 -17.19
C LYS A 172 -15.27 -2.20 -17.90
N TYR A 173 -14.29 -1.58 -17.26
CA TYR A 173 -13.10 -1.05 -17.94
C TYR A 173 -11.79 -1.67 -17.49
N VAL A 174 -11.75 -2.43 -16.39
CA VAL A 174 -10.56 -3.14 -15.94
C VAL A 174 -10.55 -4.54 -16.55
N ASP A 175 -9.44 -4.90 -17.20
CA ASP A 175 -9.35 -6.20 -17.90
C ASP A 175 -9.11 -7.36 -16.92
N GLU A 176 -8.31 -7.15 -15.88
CA GLU A 176 -7.99 -8.18 -14.89
C GLU A 176 -7.58 -7.52 -13.56
N ILE A 177 -7.93 -8.18 -12.45
CA ILE A 177 -7.48 -7.78 -11.10
C ILE A 177 -6.71 -8.94 -10.49
N VAL A 178 -5.52 -8.64 -9.98
CA VAL A 178 -4.64 -9.62 -9.31
C VAL A 178 -4.33 -9.15 -7.89
N THR A 179 -3.79 -10.07 -7.08
CA THR A 179 -3.34 -9.76 -5.72
C THR A 179 -1.86 -10.02 -5.53
N VAL A 180 -1.24 -9.22 -4.63
CA VAL A 180 0.12 -9.37 -4.16
C VAL A 180 0.16 -9.47 -2.64
N THR A 181 1.09 -10.27 -2.12
CA THR A 181 1.31 -10.43 -0.68
C THR A 181 2.14 -9.28 -0.11
N ASP A 182 2.11 -9.08 1.20
CA ASP A 182 2.96 -8.10 1.89
C ASP A 182 4.46 -8.37 1.70
N ASP A 183 4.85 -9.63 1.52
CA ASP A 183 6.23 -10.01 1.21
C ASP A 183 6.65 -9.58 -0.18
N GLU A 184 5.79 -9.76 -1.17
CA GLU A 184 6.01 -9.29 -2.55
C GLU A 184 6.07 -7.77 -2.62
N ILE A 185 5.20 -7.08 -1.86
CA ILE A 185 5.21 -5.61 -1.74
C ILE A 185 6.53 -5.14 -1.12
N SER A 186 6.98 -5.78 -0.03
CA SER A 186 8.24 -5.45 0.64
C SER A 186 9.45 -5.63 -0.27
N ALA A 187 9.47 -6.70 -1.06
CA ALA A 187 10.52 -6.95 -2.05
C ALA A 187 10.52 -5.88 -3.16
N ALA A 188 9.35 -5.45 -3.63
CA ALA A 188 9.23 -4.39 -4.62
C ALA A 188 9.70 -3.03 -4.09
N ILE A 189 9.34 -2.66 -2.85
CA ILE A 189 9.83 -1.44 -2.21
C ILE A 189 11.36 -1.46 -2.13
N LEU A 190 11.96 -2.58 -1.69
CA LEU A 190 13.41 -2.74 -1.61
C LEU A 190 14.06 -2.59 -2.99
N ALA A 191 13.52 -3.24 -4.01
CA ALA A 191 14.03 -3.15 -5.39
C ALA A 191 13.97 -1.70 -5.92
N LEU A 192 12.86 -0.98 -5.70
CA LEU A 192 12.73 0.43 -6.07
C LEU A 192 13.76 1.32 -5.38
N MET A 193 14.00 1.11 -4.09
CA MET A 193 15.02 1.85 -3.34
C MET A 193 16.44 1.55 -3.84
N GLU A 194 16.77 0.28 -4.07
CA GLU A 194 18.12 -0.13 -4.44
C GLU A 194 18.46 0.20 -5.89
N GLN A 195 17.55 -0.06 -6.82
CA GLN A 195 17.82 0.07 -8.25
C GLN A 195 17.46 1.45 -8.81
N HIS A 196 16.36 2.05 -8.33
CA HIS A 196 15.83 3.30 -8.88
C HIS A 196 15.97 4.50 -7.95
N LYS A 197 16.38 4.30 -6.68
CA LYS A 197 16.50 5.34 -5.63
C LYS A 197 15.16 6.04 -5.36
N LEU A 198 14.07 5.28 -5.51
CA LEU A 198 12.72 5.73 -5.24
C LEU A 198 12.22 5.18 -3.91
N VAL A 199 11.64 6.05 -3.09
CA VAL A 199 10.95 5.66 -1.85
C VAL A 199 9.46 5.64 -2.15
N THR A 200 8.84 4.47 -2.02
CA THR A 200 7.40 4.28 -2.20
C THR A 200 6.76 3.74 -0.93
N GLU A 201 5.50 4.06 -0.71
CA GLU A 201 4.66 3.37 0.27
C GLU A 201 4.18 2.02 -0.25
N GLY A 202 3.62 1.17 0.62
CA GLY A 202 3.12 -0.15 0.23
C GLY A 202 2.13 -0.09 -0.92
N ALA A 203 1.13 0.81 -0.85
CA ALA A 203 0.15 1.01 -1.91
C ALA A 203 0.79 1.45 -3.24
N GLY A 204 1.84 2.27 -3.19
CA GLY A 204 2.56 2.73 -4.38
C GLY A 204 3.42 1.66 -5.06
N ALA A 205 3.80 0.61 -4.34
CA ALA A 205 4.69 -0.44 -4.84
C ALA A 205 3.97 -1.65 -5.44
N VAL A 206 2.65 -1.83 -5.21
CA VAL A 206 1.93 -3.05 -5.61
C VAL A 206 1.96 -3.31 -7.12
N ALA A 207 1.95 -2.26 -7.94
CA ALA A 207 2.04 -2.40 -9.40
C ALA A 207 3.37 -3.05 -9.83
N VAL A 208 4.48 -2.62 -9.23
CA VAL A 208 5.81 -3.19 -9.46
C VAL A 208 5.89 -4.60 -8.87
N ALA A 209 5.33 -4.84 -7.68
CA ALA A 209 5.25 -6.18 -7.10
C ALA A 209 4.55 -7.16 -8.03
N ALA A 210 3.40 -6.79 -8.59
CA ALA A 210 2.66 -7.64 -9.50
C ALA A 210 3.45 -7.97 -10.77
N ALA A 211 4.17 -7.00 -11.33
CA ALA A 211 5.04 -7.23 -12.49
C ALA A 211 6.25 -8.10 -12.14
N MET A 212 6.95 -7.84 -11.03
CA MET A 212 8.14 -8.58 -10.59
C MET A 212 7.83 -10.06 -10.32
N PHE A 213 6.67 -10.35 -9.75
CA PHE A 213 6.26 -11.71 -9.37
C PHE A 213 5.36 -12.40 -10.41
N GLY A 214 5.28 -11.85 -11.64
CA GLY A 214 4.63 -12.51 -12.77
C GLY A 214 3.15 -12.78 -12.56
N LYS A 215 2.42 -11.86 -11.90
CA LYS A 215 0.99 -12.04 -11.60
C LYS A 215 0.09 -11.96 -12.84
N MET A 216 0.62 -11.44 -13.95
CA MET A 216 -0.04 -11.37 -15.26
C MET A 216 0.97 -11.59 -16.38
N ASP A 217 0.50 -11.96 -17.57
CA ASP A 217 1.38 -12.09 -18.73
C ASP A 217 1.68 -10.72 -19.36
N LEU A 218 2.93 -10.28 -19.18
CA LEU A 218 3.47 -9.03 -19.71
C LEU A 218 4.50 -9.28 -20.84
N THR A 219 4.63 -10.51 -21.31
CA THR A 219 5.64 -10.88 -22.30
C THR A 219 5.48 -10.06 -23.59
N GLY A 220 6.54 -9.36 -23.98
CA GLY A 220 6.56 -8.52 -25.18
C GLY A 220 5.69 -7.26 -25.14
N LYS A 221 5.13 -6.91 -23.98
CA LYS A 221 4.26 -5.73 -23.80
C LYS A 221 5.05 -4.56 -23.21
N LYS A 222 4.85 -3.38 -23.78
CA LYS A 222 5.27 -2.12 -23.18
C LYS A 222 4.30 -1.74 -22.08
N THR A 223 4.71 -1.96 -20.85
CA THR A 223 3.85 -1.87 -19.66
C THR A 223 4.27 -0.72 -18.76
N VAL A 224 3.30 0.07 -18.32
CA VAL A 224 3.48 1.13 -17.33
C VAL A 224 3.06 0.59 -15.96
N CYS A 225 3.97 0.64 -14.98
CA CYS A 225 3.66 0.39 -13.58
C CYS A 225 3.47 1.73 -12.87
N LEU A 226 2.28 1.99 -12.35
CA LEU A 226 2.00 3.24 -11.66
C LEU A 226 2.54 3.22 -10.22
N LEU A 227 3.51 4.08 -9.93
CA LEU A 227 3.99 4.34 -8.57
C LEU A 227 3.15 5.49 -7.98
N SER A 228 2.10 5.14 -7.25
CA SER A 228 1.05 6.09 -6.89
C SER A 228 1.32 6.93 -5.64
N GLY A 229 2.33 6.56 -4.83
CA GLY A 229 2.60 7.29 -3.59
C GLY A 229 3.89 6.91 -2.89
N GLY A 230 4.35 7.80 -2.01
CA GLY A 230 5.57 7.64 -1.21
C GLY A 230 5.41 8.09 0.26
N ASN A 231 4.18 8.23 0.75
CA ASN A 231 3.86 8.68 2.11
C ASN A 231 4.01 7.53 3.12
N ILE A 232 5.20 6.96 3.22
CA ILE A 232 5.53 5.87 4.12
C ILE A 232 6.11 6.39 5.44
N ASP A 233 5.67 5.79 6.55
CA ASP A 233 6.30 6.02 7.84
C ASP A 233 7.66 5.34 7.91
N VAL A 234 8.67 6.04 8.48
CA VAL A 234 10.04 5.53 8.56
C VAL A 234 10.18 4.26 9.39
N THR A 235 9.30 4.04 10.37
CA THR A 235 9.29 2.82 11.18
C THR A 235 8.77 1.63 10.37
N ILE A 236 7.76 1.86 9.54
CA ILE A 236 7.26 0.86 8.58
C ILE A 236 8.33 0.57 7.54
N LEU A 237 8.97 1.61 7.00
CA LEU A 237 10.05 1.46 6.02
C LEU A 237 11.19 0.58 6.57
N SER A 238 11.60 0.78 7.82
CA SER A 238 12.62 -0.06 8.47
C SER A 238 12.21 -1.55 8.50
N ARG A 239 10.96 -1.84 8.85
CA ARG A 239 10.42 -3.22 8.85
C ARG A 239 10.37 -3.82 7.44
N VAL A 240 9.95 -3.02 6.47
CA VAL A 240 9.89 -3.42 5.04
C VAL A 240 11.27 -3.75 4.52
N ILE A 241 12.29 -2.92 4.80
CA ILE A 241 13.68 -3.19 4.42
C ILE A 241 14.16 -4.51 5.01
N THR A 242 13.96 -4.72 6.31
CA THR A 242 14.34 -5.96 6.99
C THR A 242 13.65 -7.17 6.35
N ARG A 243 12.34 -7.08 6.10
CA ARG A 243 11.56 -8.15 5.47
C ARG A 243 12.01 -8.41 4.03
N GLY A 244 12.24 -7.36 3.24
CA GLY A 244 12.74 -7.46 1.87
C GLY A 244 14.12 -8.12 1.79
N LEU A 245 15.01 -7.85 2.73
CA LEU A 245 16.31 -8.51 2.83
C LEU A 245 16.19 -10.01 3.14
N LEU A 246 15.25 -10.39 4.02
CA LEU A 246 14.94 -11.80 4.31
C LEU A 246 14.40 -12.51 3.06
N MET A 247 13.42 -11.90 2.38
CA MET A 247 12.79 -12.49 1.19
C MET A 247 13.75 -12.62 0.00
N SER A 248 14.73 -11.73 -0.11
CA SER A 248 15.77 -11.80 -1.14
C SER A 248 16.94 -12.74 -0.79
N GLY A 249 16.88 -13.43 0.35
CA GLY A 249 17.94 -14.33 0.81
C GLY A 249 19.24 -13.65 1.24
N ARG A 250 19.22 -12.32 1.42
CA ARG A 250 20.39 -11.52 1.86
C ARG A 250 20.53 -11.45 3.36
N SER A 251 19.52 -11.84 4.10
CA SER A 251 19.50 -12.02 5.53
C SER A 251 18.76 -13.30 5.88
N CYS A 252 19.16 -13.95 6.97
CA CYS A 252 18.44 -15.10 7.51
C CYS A 252 18.48 -15.08 9.04
N GLN A 253 17.50 -15.73 9.63
CA GLN A 253 17.50 -16.00 11.08
C GLN A 253 17.72 -17.50 11.27
N LEU A 254 18.74 -17.84 12.08
CA LEU A 254 19.07 -19.20 12.44
C LEU A 254 18.68 -19.42 13.90
N ASN A 255 17.87 -20.42 14.16
CA ASN A 255 17.63 -20.94 15.51
C ASN A 255 18.49 -22.19 15.70
N ILE A 256 19.42 -22.13 16.63
CA ILE A 256 20.42 -23.17 16.82
C ILE A 256 20.37 -23.64 18.27
N GLU A 257 20.01 -24.90 18.45
CA GLU A 257 20.09 -25.54 19.77
C GLU A 257 21.53 -25.92 20.07
N LEU A 258 22.02 -25.48 21.19
CA LEU A 258 23.39 -25.72 21.63
C LEU A 258 23.41 -26.35 23.04
N VAL A 259 24.42 -27.18 23.29
CA VAL A 259 24.69 -27.61 24.66
C VAL A 259 25.27 -26.44 25.47
N ASP A 260 24.72 -26.16 26.65
CA ASP A 260 25.16 -25.05 27.48
C ASP A 260 26.57 -25.36 28.06
N LYS A 261 27.58 -25.01 27.27
CA LYS A 261 29.01 -25.15 27.62
C LYS A 261 29.81 -23.98 27.05
N PRO A 262 30.87 -23.52 27.77
CA PRO A 262 31.76 -22.50 27.25
C PRO A 262 32.29 -22.82 25.83
N GLY A 263 32.32 -21.81 24.96
CA GLY A 263 32.88 -21.89 23.62
C GLY A 263 31.93 -22.36 22.51
N GLN A 264 30.68 -22.73 22.80
CA GLN A 264 29.75 -23.15 21.77
C GLN A 264 29.35 -22.00 20.81
N LEU A 265 29.03 -20.83 21.34
CA LEU A 265 28.75 -19.64 20.54
C LEU A 265 29.94 -19.26 19.64
N MET A 266 31.18 -19.38 20.14
CA MET A 266 32.39 -19.14 19.33
C MET A 266 32.47 -20.09 18.14
N LYS A 267 32.12 -21.38 18.31
CA LYS A 267 32.11 -22.35 17.20
C LYS A 267 31.11 -21.99 16.13
N VAL A 268 29.89 -21.64 16.53
CA VAL A 268 28.83 -21.23 15.60
C VAL A 268 29.26 -19.98 14.83
N SER A 269 29.70 -18.93 15.53
CA SER A 269 30.15 -17.68 14.91
C SER A 269 31.30 -17.92 13.91
N ARG A 270 32.24 -18.82 14.25
CA ARG A 270 33.32 -19.16 13.35
C ARG A 270 32.83 -19.87 12.09
N ILE A 271 31.92 -20.84 12.19
CA ILE A 271 31.35 -21.54 11.03
C ILE A 271 30.65 -20.56 10.11
N ILE A 272 29.85 -19.65 10.67
CA ILE A 272 29.15 -18.61 9.89
C ILE A 272 30.17 -17.73 9.15
N ALA A 273 31.21 -17.26 9.83
CA ALA A 273 32.24 -16.41 9.25
C ALA A 273 33.02 -17.12 8.13
N GLU A 274 33.37 -18.43 8.33
CA GLU A 274 34.06 -19.26 7.33
C GLU A 274 33.23 -19.44 6.05
N GLN A 275 31.89 -19.35 6.14
CA GLN A 275 30.96 -19.37 5.00
C GLN A 275 30.67 -17.96 4.44
N GLY A 276 31.39 -16.93 4.88
CA GLY A 276 31.21 -15.56 4.42
C GLY A 276 30.01 -14.83 5.03
N GLY A 277 29.35 -15.42 6.02
CA GLY A 277 28.23 -14.80 6.73
C GLY A 277 28.70 -13.74 7.73
N ASN A 278 27.94 -12.67 7.89
CA ASN A 278 28.14 -11.65 8.92
C ASN A 278 27.03 -11.74 9.96
N VAL A 279 27.42 -11.90 11.25
CA VAL A 279 26.47 -11.95 12.35
C VAL A 279 26.09 -10.53 12.75
N THR A 280 24.80 -10.17 12.60
CA THR A 280 24.27 -8.83 12.91
C THR A 280 23.65 -8.75 14.30
N ALA A 281 23.09 -9.86 14.81
CA ALA A 281 22.52 -9.94 16.15
C ALA A 281 22.62 -11.37 16.67
N VAL A 282 22.73 -11.52 17.99
CA VAL A 282 22.66 -12.79 18.70
C VAL A 282 21.70 -12.63 19.87
N HIS A 283 20.69 -13.48 19.90
CA HIS A 283 19.79 -13.66 21.03
C HIS A 283 20.14 -15.02 21.66
N HIS A 284 20.51 -15.04 22.91
CA HIS A 284 20.87 -16.27 23.63
C HIS A 284 19.88 -16.47 24.77
N GLU A 285 19.08 -17.51 24.67
CA GLU A 285 18.02 -17.81 25.63
C GLU A 285 18.28 -19.18 26.25
N HIS A 286 18.17 -19.26 27.59
CA HIS A 286 18.06 -20.53 28.29
C HIS A 286 16.58 -20.92 28.29
N SER A 287 16.18 -21.98 27.58
CA SER A 287 14.79 -22.40 27.58
C SER A 287 14.45 -23.09 28.89
N ASN A 288 13.38 -22.61 29.54
CA ASN A 288 12.89 -23.17 30.79
C ASN A 288 11.78 -24.21 30.64
N GLU A 289 11.30 -24.45 29.41
CA GLU A 289 10.19 -25.38 29.19
C GLU A 289 10.47 -26.30 28.00
N GLY A 290 10.73 -27.58 28.28
CA GLY A 290 10.65 -28.68 27.31
C GLY A 290 11.91 -29.07 26.57
N SER A 291 13.04 -28.43 26.81
CA SER A 291 14.36 -28.86 26.32
C SER A 291 15.13 -29.66 27.36
N ASP A 292 16.09 -30.46 26.93
CA ASP A 292 17.02 -31.18 27.79
C ASP A 292 17.65 -30.21 28.78
N VAL A 293 17.85 -30.62 30.05
CA VAL A 293 18.36 -29.79 31.18
C VAL A 293 19.65 -29.03 30.84
N ASN A 294 20.33 -29.36 29.75
CA ASN A 294 21.60 -28.78 29.29
C ASN A 294 21.52 -28.04 27.96
N GLY A 295 20.33 -27.73 27.45
CA GLY A 295 20.17 -27.03 26.19
C GLY A 295 20.01 -25.50 26.33
N CYS A 296 20.56 -24.73 25.40
CA CYS A 296 20.31 -23.30 25.21
C CYS A 296 20.12 -23.00 23.71
N TYR A 297 19.36 -21.96 23.38
CA TYR A 297 19.10 -21.54 22.01
C TYR A 297 19.79 -20.22 21.68
#